data_b6f4b0dfec2c38823cb5e3742a3d6ce8
#
_entry.id   b6f4b0dfec2c38823cb5e3742a3d6ce8
#
_cell.length_a   1.000
_cell.length_b   1.000
_cell.length_c   1.000
_cell.angle_alpha   90.00
_cell.angle_beta   90.00
_cell.angle_gamma   90.00
#
_symmetry.space_group_name_H-M   'P 1'
#
loop_
_entity.id
_entity.type
_entity.pdbx_description
1 polymer ?
#
loop_
_entity_poly.entity_id
_entity_poly.type
_entity_poly.pdbx_seq_one_letter_code
_entity_poly.pdbx_strand_id
1 'polypeptide(L)'
;KFEIISTCISNAVRRSDLNPSNLNDKGAIGRSTATKIRDGKIVTPNSYFKLMKWMEKEKPEVYKEAMEHILKELGKLKMEE
;
A
#
# COMPACT_ATOMS: atom_id res chain seq x y z
N LYS A 1 1.73 0.70 14.68
CA LYS A 1 0.50 0.61 13.88
C LYS A 1 0.72 1.05 12.43
N PHE A 2 1.46 2.14 12.25
CA PHE A 2 1.77 2.59 10.90
C PHE A 2 2.61 1.56 10.14
N GLU A 3 3.49 0.85 10.82
CA GLU A 3 4.31 -0.19 10.21
C GLU A 3 3.45 -1.32 9.65
N ILE A 4 2.38 -1.66 10.35
CA ILE A 4 1.45 -2.70 9.88
C ILE A 4 0.79 -2.26 8.60
N ILE A 5 0.33 -1.01 8.55
CA ILE A 5 -0.32 -0.46 7.37
C ILE A 5 0.65 -0.44 6.20
N SER A 6 1.87 0.03 6.41
CA SER A 6 2.87 0.11 5.36
C SER A 6 3.24 -1.27 4.83
N THR A 7 3.38 -2.26 5.72
CA THR A 7 3.69 -3.63 5.32
C THR A 7 2.58 -4.23 4.47
N CYS A 8 1.33 -4.02 4.86
CA CYS A 8 0.19 -4.53 4.10
C CYS A 8 0.12 -3.91 2.71
N ILE A 9 0.36 -2.61 2.61
CA ILE A 9 0.36 -1.92 1.32
C ILE A 9 1.50 -2.42 0.43
N SER A 10 2.70 -2.57 1.00
CA SER A 10 3.85 -3.07 0.25
C SER A 10 3.60 -4.48 -0.29
N ASN A 11 3.01 -5.36 0.53
CA ASN A 11 2.69 -6.71 0.10
C ASN A 11 1.65 -6.72 -1.02
N ALA A 12 0.65 -5.88 -0.92
CA ALA A 12 -0.37 -5.77 -1.96
C ALA A 12 0.24 -5.32 -3.29
N VAL A 13 1.14 -4.34 -3.25
CA VAL A 13 1.83 -3.86 -4.44
C VAL A 13 2.64 -4.97 -5.08
N ARG A 14 3.40 -5.72 -4.29
CA ARG A 14 4.23 -6.81 -4.82
C ARG A 14 3.41 -7.94 -5.42
N ARG A 15 2.32 -8.32 -4.77
CA ARG A 15 1.46 -9.40 -5.25
C ARG A 15 0.74 -9.06 -6.55
N SER A 16 0.49 -7.78 -6.76
CA SER A 16 -0.31 -7.31 -7.88
C SER A 16 0.50 -6.95 -9.11
N ASP A 17 1.80 -7.21 -9.08
CA ASP A 17 2.71 -6.87 -10.19
C ASP A 17 2.70 -5.38 -10.54
N LEU A 18 2.33 -4.54 -9.60
CA LEU A 18 2.41 -3.10 -9.80
C LEU A 18 3.86 -2.67 -9.67
N ASN A 19 4.45 -2.24 -10.75
CA ASN A 19 5.84 -1.82 -10.72
C ASN A 19 5.93 -0.29 -10.59
N PRO A 20 7.11 0.24 -10.20
CA PRO A 20 7.28 1.69 -10.02
C PRO A 20 6.93 2.51 -11.24
N SER A 21 7.20 2.00 -12.45
CA SER A 21 6.87 2.71 -13.67
C SER A 21 5.35 2.87 -13.82
N ASN A 22 4.60 1.81 -13.58
CA ASN A 22 3.14 1.87 -13.69
C ASN A 22 2.56 2.86 -12.70
N LEU A 23 3.05 2.84 -11.46
CA LEU A 23 2.57 3.74 -10.43
C LEU A 23 2.90 5.20 -10.75
N ASN A 24 4.08 5.45 -11.31
CA ASN A 24 4.50 6.78 -11.70
C ASN A 24 3.71 7.28 -12.91
N ASP A 25 3.57 6.45 -13.94
CA ASP A 25 2.88 6.82 -15.17
C ASP A 25 1.42 7.20 -14.94
N LYS A 26 0.78 6.59 -13.96
CA LYS A 26 -0.61 6.87 -13.63
C LYS A 26 -0.75 8.06 -12.68
N GLY A 27 0.35 8.71 -12.34
CA GLY A 27 0.33 9.90 -11.52
C GLY A 27 0.02 9.68 -10.05
N ALA A 28 0.14 8.44 -9.59
CA ALA A 28 -0.15 8.14 -8.20
C ALA A 28 0.94 8.66 -7.26
N ILE A 29 2.17 8.26 -7.51
CA ILE A 29 3.33 8.64 -6.68
C ILE A 29 4.57 8.70 -7.57
N GLY A 30 5.64 9.33 -7.06
CA GLY A 30 6.91 9.38 -7.78
C GLY A 30 7.55 8.00 -7.88
N ARG A 31 8.38 7.81 -8.92
CA ARG A 31 9.05 6.53 -9.15
C ARG A 31 9.91 6.10 -7.95
N SER A 32 10.65 7.03 -7.38
CA SER A 32 11.49 6.75 -6.22
C SER A 32 10.67 6.25 -5.03
N THR A 33 9.54 6.92 -4.76
CA THR A 33 8.64 6.53 -3.69
C THR A 33 8.02 5.16 -3.95
N ALA A 34 7.62 4.92 -5.20
CA ALA A 34 7.03 3.63 -5.60
C ALA A 34 8.04 2.49 -5.40
N THR A 35 9.30 2.72 -5.74
CA THR A 35 10.36 1.72 -5.53
C THR A 35 10.54 1.41 -4.06
N LYS A 36 10.53 2.43 -3.20
CA LYS A 36 10.66 2.23 -1.76
C LYS A 36 9.51 1.40 -1.21
N ILE A 37 8.29 1.68 -1.64
CA ILE A 37 7.12 0.91 -1.19
C ILE A 37 7.24 -0.55 -1.64
N ARG A 38 7.61 -0.79 -2.89
CA ARG A 38 7.79 -2.14 -3.39
C ARG A 38 8.85 -2.90 -2.59
N ASP A 39 9.93 -2.23 -2.20
CA ASP A 39 11.01 -2.85 -1.47
C ASP A 39 10.74 -2.99 0.03
N GLY A 40 9.57 -2.58 0.47
CA GLY A 40 9.19 -2.70 1.87
C GLY A 40 9.68 -1.59 2.76
N LYS A 41 10.21 -0.53 2.18
CA LYS A 41 10.70 0.63 2.96
C LYS A 41 9.53 1.56 3.29
N ILE A 42 9.61 2.20 4.45
CA ILE A 42 8.56 3.11 4.90
C ILE A 42 8.72 4.47 4.23
N VAL A 43 7.61 5.01 3.74
CA VAL A 43 7.57 6.34 3.13
C VAL A 43 6.58 7.19 3.92
N THR A 44 6.38 8.45 3.51
CA THR A 44 5.48 9.35 4.23
C THR A 44 4.03 8.87 4.16
N PRO A 45 3.21 9.15 5.21
CA PRO A 45 1.79 8.78 5.19
C PRO A 45 1.05 9.36 3.97
N ASN A 46 1.42 10.56 3.55
CA ASN A 46 0.79 11.18 2.38
C ASN A 46 1.00 10.35 1.11
N SER A 47 2.18 9.73 0.97
CA SER A 47 2.47 8.87 -0.18
C SER A 47 1.57 7.64 -0.20
N TYR A 48 1.39 7.00 0.96
CA TYR A 48 0.49 5.86 1.06
C TYR A 48 -0.95 6.26 0.76
N PHE A 49 -1.36 7.43 1.26
CA PHE A 49 -2.70 7.93 1.01
C PHE A 49 -2.97 8.12 -0.49
N LYS A 50 -2.02 8.74 -1.18
CA LYS A 50 -2.13 8.93 -2.63
C LYS A 50 -2.20 7.60 -3.37
N LEU A 51 -1.36 6.66 -2.99
CA LEU A 51 -1.35 5.33 -3.60
C LEU A 51 -2.67 4.61 -3.38
N MET A 52 -3.18 4.65 -2.15
CA MET A 52 -4.44 3.98 -1.84
C MET A 52 -5.62 4.60 -2.60
N LYS A 53 -5.65 5.92 -2.74
CA LYS A 53 -6.69 6.57 -3.52
C LYS A 53 -6.63 6.14 -4.99
N TRP A 54 -5.43 6.05 -5.54
CA TRP A 54 -5.25 5.60 -6.91
C TRP A 54 -5.71 4.15 -7.07
N MET A 55 -5.32 3.28 -6.13
CA MET A 55 -5.71 1.86 -6.17
C MET A 55 -7.22 1.69 -6.07
N GLU A 56 -7.87 2.48 -5.22
CA GLU A 56 -9.33 2.41 -5.08
C GLU A 56 -10.02 2.70 -6.40
N LYS A 57 -9.47 3.63 -7.17
CA LYS A 57 -10.05 4.02 -8.45
C LYS A 57 -9.66 3.08 -9.59
N GLU A 58 -8.39 2.74 -9.71
CA GLU A 58 -7.85 2.02 -10.86
C GLU A 58 -7.66 0.53 -10.65
N LYS A 59 -7.44 0.11 -9.40
CA LYS A 59 -7.22 -1.28 -9.06
C LYS A 59 -8.01 -1.64 -7.80
N PRO A 60 -9.36 -1.62 -7.89
CA PRO A 60 -10.19 -1.83 -6.69
C PRO A 60 -9.97 -3.18 -6.02
N GLU A 61 -9.58 -4.22 -6.79
CA GLU A 61 -9.31 -5.53 -6.22
C GLU A 61 -8.09 -5.51 -5.31
N VAL A 62 -7.04 -4.79 -5.73
CA VAL A 62 -5.82 -4.65 -4.95
C VAL A 62 -6.11 -3.81 -3.70
N TYR A 63 -6.86 -2.74 -3.87
CA TYR A 63 -7.25 -1.88 -2.78
C TYR A 63 -8.03 -2.66 -1.71
N LYS A 64 -9.00 -3.45 -2.14
CA LYS A 64 -9.81 -4.26 -1.24
C LYS A 64 -8.96 -5.26 -0.48
N GLU A 65 -8.04 -5.94 -1.16
CA GLU A 65 -7.14 -6.89 -0.53
C GLU A 65 -6.27 -6.22 0.53
N ALA A 66 -5.70 -5.07 0.19
CA ALA A 66 -4.86 -4.32 1.12
C ALA A 66 -5.65 -3.91 2.36
N MET A 67 -6.87 -3.40 2.16
CA MET A 67 -7.71 -2.99 3.28
C MET A 67 -8.11 -4.15 4.17
N GLU A 68 -8.42 -5.30 3.59
CA GLU A 68 -8.75 -6.48 4.36
C GLU A 68 -7.58 -6.93 5.23
N HIS A 69 -6.37 -6.91 4.68
CA HIS A 69 -5.17 -7.27 5.44
C HIS A 69 -4.91 -6.29 6.57
N ILE A 70 -5.06 -4.99 6.29
CA ILE A 70 -4.87 -3.96 7.30
C ILE A 70 -5.84 -4.16 8.45
N LEU A 71 -7.11 -4.34 8.16
CA LEU A 71 -8.14 -4.54 9.19
C LEU A 71 -7.87 -5.80 10.00
N LYS A 72 -7.45 -6.87 9.34
CA LYS A 72 -7.14 -8.13 10.01
C LYS A 72 -5.99 -7.98 10.99
N GLU A 73 -4.90 -7.34 10.56
CA GLU A 73 -3.73 -7.16 11.42
C GLU A 73 -4.00 -6.20 12.58
N LEU A 74 -4.74 -5.13 12.33
CA LEU A 74 -5.11 -4.21 13.39
C LEU A 74 -6.07 -4.87 14.38
N GLY A 75 -6.93 -5.75 13.89
CA GLY A 75 -7.83 -6.53 14.74
C GLY A 75 -7.06 -7.45 15.67
N LYS A 76 -5.99 -8.08 15.18
CA LYS A 76 -5.15 -8.94 16.01
C LYS A 76 -4.50 -8.16 17.15
N LEU A 77 -3.99 -6.97 16.85
CA LEU A 77 -3.38 -6.10 17.86
C LEU A 77 -4.40 -5.74 18.94
N LYS A 78 -5.60 -5.40 18.52
CA LYS A 78 -6.66 -5.03 19.45
C LYS A 78 -7.03 -6.19 20.39
N MET A 79 -7.01 -7.40 19.86
CA MET A 79 -7.31 -8.59 20.66
C MET A 79 -6.22 -8.92 21.66
N GLU A 80 -4.99 -8.56 21.38
CA GLU A 80 -3.86 -8.82 22.27
C GLU A 80 -3.77 -7.82 23.42
N GLU A 81 -4.44 -6.69 23.29
CA GLU A 81 -4.47 -5.69 24.34
C GLU A 81 -5.48 -6.10 25.43
#